data_7dc2626b81b3831f5bee1dab305d2aa4
#
_entry.id   7dc2626b81b3831f5bee1dab305d2aa4
#
_cell.length_a   1.000
_cell.length_b   1.000
_cell.length_c   1.000
_cell.angle_alpha   90.00
_cell.angle_beta   90.00
_cell.angle_gamma   90.00
#
_symmetry.space_group_name_H-M   'P 1'
#
loop_
_entity.id
_entity.type
_entity.pdbx_description
1 polymer ?
#
loop_
_entity_poly.entity_id
_entity_poly.type
_entity_poly.pdbx_seq_one_letter_code
_entity_poly.pdbx_strand_id
1 'polypeptide(L)'
;MHIACLDTESTSTGRYNEILELAIYSARGELVLNSLYKPKRNRRWPHSEKVHGISPDMVQDKPHFQDCLRKIQKIFDRCQMILGFALDNDVRILEQSGIKGLTPERCLDVRELFWGVYRDELQMDFYHVPSLIKCAEFCGYVWEEGSAHSAAADAKATLYCYEVLMRKFITLYNLCPLSEEQARLTDEQIYAGWEYLHKIVAEEMHRRMVEKAKGWLYLIDTPEGTLMVARRKPYNPHRHEDEMESSGQDDHQSQGESSAQQMANGGRSGHGHVVAEIQLADFSKGYEELFEHFRSRQLPHSNGEKYYYHLKPEDIDYFNSYSNVFEG
;
A
#
# COMPACT_ATOMS: atom_id res chain seq x y z
N MET A 1 -0.10 -20.23 22.23
CA MET A 1 0.69 -19.64 21.14
C MET A 1 1.64 -18.58 21.69
N HIS A 2 2.88 -18.54 21.24
CA HIS A 2 3.82 -17.48 21.60
C HIS A 2 3.73 -16.35 20.55
N ILE A 3 3.20 -15.22 20.97
CA ILE A 3 3.01 -14.04 20.13
C ILE A 3 3.97 -12.95 20.60
N ALA A 4 4.63 -12.28 19.67
CA ALA A 4 5.36 -11.04 19.89
C ALA A 4 4.64 -9.90 19.18
N CYS A 5 4.26 -8.86 19.90
CA CYS A 5 3.81 -7.60 19.34
C CYS A 5 4.94 -6.60 19.39
N LEU A 6 5.30 -6.03 18.26
CA LEU A 6 6.46 -5.15 18.13
C LEU A 6 6.14 -3.84 17.44
N ASP A 7 7.04 -2.89 17.66
CA ASP A 7 7.17 -1.66 16.89
C ASP A 7 8.63 -1.21 16.86
N THR A 8 9.03 -0.48 15.81
CA THR A 8 10.39 0.05 15.66
C THR A 8 10.41 1.52 15.31
N GLU A 9 11.31 2.27 15.96
CA GLU A 9 11.68 3.61 15.51
C GLU A 9 12.99 3.57 14.74
N SER A 10 13.09 4.37 13.69
CA SER A 10 14.23 4.32 12.78
C SER A 10 14.71 5.69 12.28
N THR A 11 15.92 5.72 11.73
CA THR A 11 16.54 6.94 11.21
C THR A 11 15.83 7.53 10.00
N SER A 12 15.02 6.73 9.27
CA SER A 12 14.22 7.16 8.11
C SER A 12 13.30 6.03 7.65
N THR A 13 12.44 6.30 6.67
CA THR A 13 11.65 5.27 5.96
C THR A 13 12.33 4.75 4.71
N GLY A 14 13.53 5.24 4.37
CA GLY A 14 14.25 4.90 3.15
C GLY A 14 15.03 3.59 3.21
N ARG A 15 15.66 3.23 2.09
CA ARG A 15 16.42 1.97 1.91
C ARG A 15 17.58 1.79 2.89
N TYR A 16 18.16 2.89 3.39
CA TYR A 16 19.35 2.88 4.25
C TYR A 16 19.04 3.28 5.70
N ASN A 17 17.79 3.04 6.12
CA ASN A 17 17.39 3.27 7.49
C ASN A 17 18.10 2.33 8.46
N GLU A 18 18.19 2.74 9.72
CA GLU A 18 18.75 1.96 10.83
C GLU A 18 17.83 2.05 12.04
N ILE A 19 17.69 0.96 12.77
CA ILE A 19 16.86 0.87 13.97
C ILE A 19 17.45 1.75 15.07
N LEU A 20 16.61 2.61 15.64
CA LEU A 20 16.92 3.44 16.81
C LEU A 20 16.28 2.88 18.08
N GLU A 21 15.06 2.35 17.99
CA GLU A 21 14.35 1.71 19.08
C GLU A 21 13.68 0.43 18.57
N LEU A 22 13.62 -0.59 19.41
CA LEU A 22 12.80 -1.77 19.21
C LEU A 22 12.11 -2.10 20.53
N ALA A 23 10.79 -2.18 20.50
CA ALA A 23 9.97 -2.67 21.60
C ALA A 23 9.26 -3.96 21.21
N ILE A 24 9.18 -4.91 22.15
CA ILE A 24 8.48 -6.18 21.96
C ILE A 24 7.68 -6.48 23.22
N TYR A 25 6.39 -6.73 23.05
CA TYR A 25 5.48 -7.22 24.08
C TYR A 25 5.10 -8.68 23.82
N SER A 26 4.94 -9.47 24.89
CA SER A 26 4.31 -10.78 24.79
C SER A 26 2.79 -10.64 24.66
N ALA A 27 2.10 -11.71 24.22
CA ALA A 27 0.63 -11.76 24.20
C ALA A 27 -0.01 -11.51 25.59
N ARG A 28 0.77 -11.55 26.66
CA ARG A 28 0.29 -11.27 28.02
C ARG A 28 0.40 -9.81 28.42
N GLY A 29 0.88 -8.95 27.51
CA GLY A 29 1.15 -7.54 27.80
C GLY A 29 2.43 -7.32 28.60
N GLU A 30 3.32 -8.33 28.67
CA GLU A 30 4.61 -8.19 29.34
C GLU A 30 5.64 -7.59 28.38
N LEU A 31 6.35 -6.56 28.82
CA LEU A 31 7.42 -5.95 28.04
C LEU A 31 8.65 -6.90 28.01
N VAL A 32 8.88 -7.55 26.88
CA VAL A 32 9.97 -8.52 26.69
C VAL A 32 11.28 -7.82 26.33
N LEU A 33 11.17 -6.77 25.53
CA LEU A 33 12.30 -5.94 25.09
C LEU A 33 11.83 -4.50 24.90
N ASN A 34 12.60 -3.56 25.41
CA ASN A 34 12.56 -2.15 25.01
C ASN A 34 13.99 -1.63 25.04
N SER A 35 14.54 -1.32 23.88
CA SER A 35 15.94 -0.93 23.79
C SER A 35 16.21 0.09 22.70
N LEU A 36 17.05 1.06 23.01
CA LEU A 36 17.61 2.01 22.07
C LEU A 36 18.92 1.44 21.49
N TYR A 37 19.19 1.81 20.22
CA TYR A 37 20.36 1.38 19.48
C TYR A 37 21.06 2.55 18.81
N LYS A 38 22.40 2.51 18.80
CA LYS A 38 23.22 3.45 18.06
C LYS A 38 23.31 3.04 16.60
N PRO A 39 22.90 3.92 15.64
CA PRO A 39 23.10 3.61 14.23
C PRO A 39 24.59 3.63 13.87
N LYS A 40 25.00 2.83 12.87
CA LYS A 40 26.41 2.76 12.40
C LYS A 40 26.73 3.83 11.36
N ARG A 41 25.78 4.10 10.46
CA ARG A 41 25.97 4.98 9.30
C ARG A 41 25.34 6.35 9.47
N ASN A 42 24.10 6.36 9.92
CA ASN A 42 23.32 7.60 10.03
C ASN A 42 23.71 8.36 11.31
N ARG A 43 24.18 9.59 11.16
CA ARG A 43 24.61 10.43 12.30
C ARG A 43 23.52 11.44 12.70
N ARG A 44 22.57 11.72 11.85
CA ARG A 44 21.47 12.69 12.06
C ARG A 44 20.22 12.23 11.31
N TRP A 45 19.05 12.44 11.89
CA TRP A 45 17.74 12.09 11.34
C TRP A 45 16.67 13.11 11.74
N PRO A 46 16.82 14.39 11.38
CA PRO A 46 16.00 15.48 11.91
C PRO A 46 14.50 15.34 11.58
N HIS A 47 14.13 14.64 10.51
CA HIS A 47 12.72 14.41 10.18
C HIS A 47 12.10 13.33 11.08
N SER A 48 12.77 12.20 11.26
CA SER A 48 12.32 11.13 12.13
C SER A 48 12.38 11.52 13.61
N GLU A 49 13.42 12.28 14.02
CA GLU A 49 13.55 12.83 15.37
C GLU A 49 12.34 13.70 15.77
N LYS A 50 11.77 14.47 14.84
CA LYS A 50 10.55 15.26 15.09
C LYS A 50 9.32 14.40 15.36
N VAL A 51 9.31 13.15 14.86
CA VAL A 51 8.19 12.23 15.02
C VAL A 51 8.32 11.47 16.34
N HIS A 52 9.43 10.77 16.54
CA HIS A 52 9.63 9.87 17.70
C HIS A 52 10.46 10.47 18.84
N GLY A 53 11.03 11.66 18.68
CA GLY A 53 11.77 12.34 19.74
C GLY A 53 13.16 11.78 20.07
N ILE A 54 13.61 10.70 19.41
CA ILE A 54 14.93 10.10 19.69
C ILE A 54 16.01 10.93 19.02
N SER A 55 16.79 11.65 19.83
CA SER A 55 17.91 12.45 19.34
C SER A 55 19.19 11.60 19.20
N PRO A 56 20.20 12.08 18.43
CA PRO A 56 21.52 11.43 18.36
C PRO A 56 22.19 11.26 19.72
N ASP A 57 22.00 12.20 20.64
CA ASP A 57 22.60 12.15 21.97
C ASP A 57 22.02 11.03 22.84
N MET A 58 20.71 10.72 22.68
CA MET A 58 20.05 9.64 23.43
C MET A 58 20.60 8.25 23.10
N VAL A 59 21.18 8.07 21.93
CA VAL A 59 21.70 6.78 21.44
C VAL A 59 23.22 6.72 21.42
N GLN A 60 23.91 7.80 21.81
CA GLN A 60 25.37 7.88 21.72
C GLN A 60 26.09 6.75 22.45
N ASP A 61 25.62 6.37 23.64
CA ASP A 61 26.21 5.33 24.50
C ASP A 61 25.47 3.99 24.40
N LYS A 62 24.56 3.84 23.41
CA LYS A 62 23.81 2.59 23.22
C LYS A 62 24.59 1.62 22.33
N PRO A 63 24.37 0.30 22.50
CA PRO A 63 24.96 -0.69 21.62
C PRO A 63 24.45 -0.54 20.18
N HIS A 64 25.20 -1.04 19.22
CA HIS A 64 24.66 -1.22 17.89
C HIS A 64 23.67 -2.39 17.85
N PHE A 65 22.66 -2.30 17.01
CA PHE A 65 21.66 -3.37 16.86
C PHE A 65 22.31 -4.73 16.58
N GLN A 66 23.34 -4.75 15.70
CA GLN A 66 24.04 -5.96 15.32
C GLN A 66 24.78 -6.63 16.50
N ASP A 67 25.18 -5.85 17.50
CA ASP A 67 25.83 -6.42 18.70
C ASP A 67 24.82 -7.19 19.57
N CYS A 68 23.54 -6.85 19.45
CA CYS A 68 22.43 -7.48 20.15
C CYS A 68 21.69 -8.53 19.31
N LEU A 69 22.04 -8.68 18.02
CA LEU A 69 21.31 -9.49 17.03
C LEU A 69 21.00 -10.91 17.52
N ARG A 70 22.00 -11.60 18.10
CA ARG A 70 21.82 -12.97 18.59
C ARG A 70 20.77 -13.09 19.69
N LYS A 71 20.69 -12.08 20.57
CA LYS A 71 19.73 -12.06 21.68
C LYS A 71 18.32 -11.77 21.14
N ILE A 72 18.22 -10.83 20.21
CA ILE A 72 16.95 -10.45 19.57
C ILE A 72 16.42 -11.60 18.71
N GLN A 73 17.27 -12.24 17.92
CA GLN A 73 16.89 -13.41 17.10
C GLN A 73 16.27 -14.52 17.95
N LYS A 74 16.83 -14.81 19.13
CA LYS A 74 16.27 -15.82 20.03
C LYS A 74 14.85 -15.50 20.52
N ILE A 75 14.46 -14.22 20.57
CA ILE A 75 13.08 -13.83 20.89
C ILE A 75 12.18 -14.25 19.72
N PHE A 76 12.54 -13.86 18.49
CA PHE A 76 11.77 -14.20 17.29
C PHE A 76 11.70 -15.71 17.02
N ASP A 77 12.78 -16.46 17.29
CA ASP A 77 12.82 -17.93 17.11
C ASP A 77 11.80 -18.67 18.00
N ARG A 78 11.39 -18.06 19.11
CA ARG A 78 10.41 -18.63 20.04
C ARG A 78 8.97 -18.24 19.70
N CYS A 79 8.78 -17.23 18.86
CA CYS A 79 7.46 -16.73 18.51
C CYS A 79 6.86 -17.52 17.36
N GLN A 80 5.60 -17.87 17.44
CA GLN A 80 4.81 -18.47 16.37
C GLN A 80 4.15 -17.40 15.51
N MET A 81 3.78 -16.26 16.11
CA MET A 81 3.14 -15.13 15.45
C MET A 81 3.81 -13.81 15.86
N ILE A 82 3.91 -12.92 14.92
CA ILE A 82 4.48 -11.57 15.07
C ILE A 82 3.41 -10.57 14.68
N LEU A 83 3.12 -9.63 15.57
CA LEU A 83 2.14 -8.57 15.38
C LEU A 83 2.85 -7.21 15.27
N GLY A 84 2.28 -6.34 14.48
CA GLY A 84 2.62 -4.92 14.41
C GLY A 84 1.51 -4.13 13.72
N PHE A 85 1.65 -2.82 13.66
CA PHE A 85 0.76 -1.95 12.91
C PHE A 85 1.51 -1.33 11.74
N ALA A 86 1.04 -1.54 10.51
CA ALA A 86 1.80 -1.27 9.29
C ALA A 86 3.15 -2.01 9.26
N LEU A 87 3.10 -3.28 9.64
CA LEU A 87 4.22 -4.16 10.00
C LEU A 87 5.25 -4.35 8.89
N ASP A 88 4.92 -4.09 7.63
CA ASP A 88 5.83 -4.24 6.48
C ASP A 88 7.14 -3.47 6.65
N ASN A 89 7.09 -2.27 7.24
CA ASN A 89 8.28 -1.44 7.46
C ASN A 89 9.18 -2.05 8.54
N ASP A 90 8.59 -2.56 9.62
CA ASP A 90 9.31 -3.17 10.74
C ASP A 90 9.96 -4.48 10.30
N VAL A 91 9.23 -5.34 9.60
CA VAL A 91 9.77 -6.57 9.03
C VAL A 91 10.96 -6.26 8.11
N ARG A 92 10.78 -5.33 7.19
CA ARG A 92 11.84 -4.95 6.24
C ARG A 92 13.10 -4.44 6.94
N ILE A 93 12.98 -3.55 7.94
CA ILE A 93 14.16 -3.02 8.64
C ILE A 93 14.83 -4.07 9.54
N LEU A 94 14.05 -4.95 10.18
CA LEU A 94 14.56 -6.06 10.98
C LEU A 94 15.32 -7.06 10.12
N GLU A 95 14.80 -7.44 8.95
CA GLU A 95 15.48 -8.32 7.99
C GLU A 95 16.75 -7.68 7.44
N GLN A 96 16.73 -6.41 7.05
CA GLN A 96 17.91 -5.65 6.63
C GLN A 96 18.95 -5.55 7.74
N SER A 97 18.51 -5.58 8.99
CA SER A 97 19.39 -5.58 10.17
C SER A 97 19.92 -6.95 10.56
N GLY A 98 19.47 -8.02 9.87
CA GLY A 98 19.98 -9.39 10.02
C GLY A 98 19.06 -10.36 10.76
N ILE A 99 17.87 -9.96 11.19
CA ILE A 99 16.84 -10.85 11.73
C ILE A 99 16.31 -11.74 10.60
N LYS A 100 16.04 -13.00 10.91
CA LYS A 100 15.58 -14.02 9.96
C LYS A 100 14.27 -14.65 10.41
N GLY A 101 13.55 -15.23 9.44
CA GLY A 101 12.33 -15.99 9.70
C GLY A 101 11.09 -15.15 9.97
N LEU A 102 11.07 -13.88 9.51
CA LEU A 102 9.90 -13.02 9.53
C LEU A 102 9.07 -13.25 8.25
N THR A 103 8.53 -14.46 8.10
CA THR A 103 7.76 -14.81 6.89
C THR A 103 6.33 -14.27 6.96
N PRO A 104 5.67 -14.01 5.81
CA PRO A 104 4.28 -13.54 5.79
C PRO A 104 3.33 -14.42 6.60
N GLU A 105 3.56 -15.75 6.60
CA GLU A 105 2.73 -16.70 7.34
C GLU A 105 2.89 -16.60 8.86
N ARG A 106 3.85 -15.85 9.35
CA ARG A 106 4.07 -15.59 10.79
C ARG A 106 3.71 -14.17 11.18
N CYS A 107 3.51 -13.30 10.23
CA CYS A 107 3.23 -11.89 10.45
C CYS A 107 1.74 -11.61 10.33
N LEU A 108 1.19 -10.84 11.28
CA LEU A 108 -0.16 -10.31 11.23
C LEU A 108 -0.08 -8.79 11.41
N ASP A 109 -0.48 -8.07 10.38
CA ASP A 109 -0.62 -6.62 10.45
C ASP A 109 -1.97 -6.25 11.07
N VAL A 110 -1.94 -5.59 12.23
CA VAL A 110 -3.15 -5.15 12.93
C VAL A 110 -3.92 -4.09 12.12
N ARG A 111 -3.24 -3.37 11.22
CA ARG A 111 -3.89 -2.47 10.26
C ARG A 111 -4.80 -3.23 9.30
N GLU A 112 -4.38 -4.40 8.82
CA GLU A 112 -5.21 -5.26 7.96
C GLU A 112 -6.40 -5.84 8.73
N LEU A 113 -6.21 -6.18 9.99
CA LEU A 113 -7.29 -6.62 10.88
C LEU A 113 -8.31 -5.49 11.12
N PHE A 114 -7.84 -4.25 11.31
CA PHE A 114 -8.70 -3.08 11.42
C PHE A 114 -9.52 -2.85 10.13
N TRP A 115 -8.89 -2.96 8.98
CA TRP A 115 -9.58 -2.95 7.69
C TRP A 115 -10.62 -4.09 7.61
N GLY A 116 -10.25 -5.32 7.95
CA GLY A 116 -11.15 -6.47 7.90
C GLY A 116 -12.40 -6.31 8.76
N VAL A 117 -12.31 -5.58 9.89
CA VAL A 117 -13.44 -5.33 10.79
C VAL A 117 -14.32 -4.16 10.33
N TYR A 118 -13.72 -3.07 9.88
CA TYR A 118 -14.44 -1.80 9.69
C TYR A 118 -14.55 -1.35 8.23
N ARG A 119 -14.05 -2.11 7.25
CA ARG A 119 -14.02 -1.71 5.85
C ARG A 119 -15.38 -1.28 5.30
N ASP A 120 -16.43 -2.03 5.63
CA ASP A 120 -17.78 -1.78 5.11
C ASP A 120 -18.45 -0.61 5.85
N GLU A 121 -18.28 -0.52 7.18
CA GLU A 121 -18.84 0.55 8.01
C GLU A 121 -18.21 1.90 7.68
N LEU A 122 -16.90 1.95 7.51
CA LEU A 122 -16.15 3.19 7.26
C LEU A 122 -15.86 3.44 5.77
N GLN A 123 -16.35 2.60 4.87
CA GLN A 123 -16.01 2.63 3.43
C GLN A 123 -14.48 2.69 3.21
N MET A 124 -13.76 1.90 4.01
CA MET A 124 -12.32 1.99 4.14
C MET A 124 -11.60 1.34 2.96
N ASP A 125 -10.77 2.11 2.26
CA ASP A 125 -9.88 1.58 1.24
C ASP A 125 -8.70 0.82 1.87
N PHE A 126 -8.32 -0.33 1.30
CA PHE A 126 -7.26 -1.20 1.81
C PHE A 126 -5.89 -0.49 1.93
N TYR A 127 -5.57 0.43 1.01
CA TYR A 127 -4.30 1.18 1.05
C TYR A 127 -4.37 2.47 1.88
N HIS A 128 -5.57 2.89 2.27
CA HIS A 128 -5.80 4.12 3.01
C HIS A 128 -6.41 3.84 4.39
N VAL A 129 -5.95 2.76 5.02
CA VAL A 129 -6.35 2.44 6.41
C VAL A 129 -5.81 3.53 7.34
N PRO A 130 -6.63 4.01 8.27
CA PRO A 130 -6.23 5.03 9.23
C PRO A 130 -5.03 4.64 10.08
N SER A 131 -4.38 5.63 10.68
CA SER A 131 -3.22 5.43 11.55
C SER A 131 -3.55 4.63 12.82
N LEU A 132 -2.50 4.16 13.51
CA LEU A 132 -2.63 3.49 14.82
C LEU A 132 -3.41 4.34 15.83
N ILE A 133 -3.23 5.65 15.85
CA ILE A 133 -3.97 6.55 16.75
C ILE A 133 -5.48 6.42 16.51
N LYS A 134 -5.90 6.45 15.26
CA LYS A 134 -7.33 6.28 14.90
C LYS A 134 -7.83 4.87 15.21
N CYS A 135 -7.04 3.84 14.92
CA CYS A 135 -7.38 2.47 15.29
C CYS A 135 -7.55 2.32 16.81
N ALA A 136 -6.65 2.91 17.59
CA ALA A 136 -6.70 2.93 19.06
C ALA A 136 -7.96 3.63 19.57
N GLU A 137 -8.36 4.77 19.00
CA GLU A 137 -9.62 5.46 19.32
C GLU A 137 -10.84 4.53 19.09
N PHE A 138 -10.90 3.86 17.94
CA PHE A 138 -11.98 2.91 17.63
C PHE A 138 -12.02 1.70 18.58
N CYS A 139 -10.86 1.28 19.06
CA CYS A 139 -10.76 0.18 20.02
C CYS A 139 -11.00 0.63 21.47
N GLY A 140 -11.08 1.93 21.75
CA GLY A 140 -11.24 2.49 23.10
C GLY A 140 -9.95 2.48 23.91
N TYR A 141 -8.78 2.47 23.26
CA TYR A 141 -7.50 2.58 23.94
C TYR A 141 -7.23 4.03 24.38
N VAL A 142 -6.80 4.18 25.63
CA VAL A 142 -6.44 5.48 26.20
C VAL A 142 -4.92 5.60 26.27
N TRP A 143 -4.37 6.54 25.50
CA TRP A 143 -2.94 6.85 25.50
C TRP A 143 -2.52 7.50 26.83
N GLU A 144 -1.35 7.11 27.31
CA GLU A 144 -0.68 7.88 28.36
C GLU A 144 -0.22 9.22 27.76
N GLU A 145 -0.32 10.31 28.53
CA GLU A 145 -0.03 11.67 28.04
C GLU A 145 1.40 11.74 27.50
N GLY A 146 1.54 12.18 26.23
CA GLY A 146 2.82 12.35 25.55
C GLY A 146 3.56 11.06 25.19
N SER A 147 2.92 9.88 25.25
CA SER A 147 3.57 8.60 25.01
C SER A 147 3.55 8.14 23.55
N ALA A 148 2.66 8.68 22.72
CA ALA A 148 2.58 8.32 21.30
C ALA A 148 3.93 8.58 20.58
N HIS A 149 4.24 7.71 19.60
CA HIS A 149 5.51 7.73 18.86
C HIS A 149 6.74 7.32 19.69
N SER A 150 6.57 6.42 20.66
CA SER A 150 7.67 5.57 21.13
C SER A 150 7.35 4.13 20.79
N ALA A 151 8.34 3.35 20.37
CA ALA A 151 8.09 1.96 19.97
C ALA A 151 7.38 1.15 21.07
N ALA A 152 7.67 1.43 22.34
CA ALA A 152 7.02 0.74 23.45
C ALA A 152 5.53 1.11 23.59
N ALA A 153 5.16 2.38 23.44
CA ALA A 153 3.78 2.81 23.53
C ALA A 153 2.97 2.33 22.33
N ASP A 154 3.55 2.43 21.13
CA ASP A 154 2.89 2.03 19.89
C ASP A 154 2.70 0.50 19.84
N ALA A 155 3.69 -0.30 20.23
CA ALA A 155 3.54 -1.76 20.36
C ALA A 155 2.48 -2.15 21.43
N LYS A 156 2.40 -1.42 22.55
CA LYS A 156 1.38 -1.65 23.60
C LYS A 156 -0.03 -1.34 23.10
N ALA A 157 -0.20 -0.21 22.40
CA ALA A 157 -1.46 0.17 21.79
C ALA A 157 -1.87 -0.82 20.70
N THR A 158 -0.92 -1.24 19.86
CA THR A 158 -1.14 -2.27 18.82
C THR A 158 -1.61 -3.58 19.40
N LEU A 159 -1.01 -4.05 20.49
CA LEU A 159 -1.42 -5.29 21.15
C LEU A 159 -2.86 -5.17 21.69
N TYR A 160 -3.21 -4.05 22.31
CA TYR A 160 -4.58 -3.79 22.77
C TYR A 160 -5.58 -3.79 21.60
N CYS A 161 -5.26 -3.08 20.52
CA CYS A 161 -6.09 -3.06 19.32
C CYS A 161 -6.27 -4.46 18.73
N TYR A 162 -5.20 -5.25 18.69
CA TYR A 162 -5.25 -6.64 18.23
C TYR A 162 -6.27 -7.47 19.04
N GLU A 163 -6.22 -7.40 20.38
CA GLU A 163 -7.14 -8.17 21.25
C GLU A 163 -8.61 -7.80 21.01
N VAL A 164 -8.90 -6.50 20.89
CA VAL A 164 -10.25 -6.00 20.62
C VAL A 164 -10.72 -6.38 19.22
N LEU A 165 -9.90 -6.11 18.22
CA LEU A 165 -10.25 -6.33 16.81
C LEU A 165 -10.38 -7.81 16.47
N MET A 166 -9.52 -8.68 17.00
CA MET A 166 -9.58 -10.11 16.74
C MET A 166 -10.88 -10.73 17.25
N ARG A 167 -11.36 -10.32 18.43
CA ARG A 167 -12.67 -10.73 18.93
C ARG A 167 -13.80 -10.27 18.03
N LYS A 168 -13.80 -8.99 17.64
CA LYS A 168 -14.79 -8.43 16.72
C LYS A 168 -14.76 -9.15 15.37
N PHE A 169 -13.57 -9.43 14.86
CA PHE A 169 -13.37 -10.13 13.58
C PHE A 169 -13.93 -11.55 13.61
N ILE A 170 -13.60 -12.33 14.63
CA ILE A 170 -14.11 -13.70 14.82
C ILE A 170 -15.65 -13.69 14.92
N THR A 171 -16.22 -12.74 15.63
CA THR A 171 -17.68 -12.59 15.77
C THR A 171 -18.32 -12.17 14.45
N LEU A 172 -17.76 -11.17 13.76
CA LEU A 172 -18.28 -10.63 12.52
C LEU A 172 -18.39 -11.71 11.43
N TYR A 173 -17.38 -12.55 11.33
CA TYR A 173 -17.32 -13.62 10.31
C TYR A 173 -17.78 -14.98 10.84
N ASN A 174 -18.26 -15.06 12.07
CA ASN A 174 -18.76 -16.29 12.72
C ASN A 174 -17.78 -17.47 12.57
N LEU A 175 -16.48 -17.20 12.86
CA LEU A 175 -15.42 -18.16 12.59
C LEU A 175 -15.38 -19.31 13.62
N CYS A 176 -15.66 -19.00 14.89
CA CYS A 176 -15.73 -19.96 15.98
C CYS A 176 -16.51 -19.37 17.16
N PRO A 177 -17.00 -20.21 18.08
CA PRO A 177 -17.70 -19.73 19.29
C PRO A 177 -16.79 -18.89 20.18
N LEU A 178 -17.31 -17.77 20.69
CA LEU A 178 -16.69 -16.95 21.70
C LEU A 178 -17.57 -16.93 22.95
N SER A 179 -16.97 -17.08 24.13
CA SER A 179 -17.65 -16.85 25.41
C SER A 179 -17.43 -15.41 25.87
N GLU A 180 -18.49 -14.75 26.33
CA GLU A 180 -18.41 -13.40 26.92
C GLU A 180 -17.53 -13.35 28.16
N GLU A 181 -17.50 -14.44 28.95
CA GLU A 181 -16.69 -14.54 30.15
C GLU A 181 -15.21 -14.86 29.88
N GLN A 182 -14.86 -15.19 28.65
CA GLN A 182 -13.51 -15.58 28.27
C GLN A 182 -12.57 -14.37 28.25
N ALA A 183 -11.68 -14.29 29.23
CA ALA A 183 -10.72 -13.18 29.32
C ALA A 183 -9.74 -13.10 28.13
N ARG A 184 -9.35 -14.24 27.53
CA ARG A 184 -8.40 -14.32 26.42
C ARG A 184 -8.86 -15.31 25.36
N LEU A 185 -8.50 -15.04 24.11
CA LEU A 185 -8.72 -15.98 23.00
C LEU A 185 -7.84 -17.23 23.18
N THR A 186 -8.36 -18.39 22.80
CA THR A 186 -7.57 -19.61 22.71
C THR A 186 -6.68 -19.60 21.47
N ASP A 187 -5.70 -20.49 21.44
CA ASP A 187 -4.81 -20.61 20.28
C ASP A 187 -5.58 -20.98 19.01
N GLU A 188 -6.61 -21.84 19.12
CA GLU A 188 -7.48 -22.23 18.00
C GLU A 188 -8.31 -21.04 17.46
N GLN A 189 -8.83 -20.21 18.37
CA GLN A 189 -9.60 -19.02 18.00
C GLN A 189 -8.72 -17.99 17.30
N ILE A 190 -7.52 -17.75 17.81
CA ILE A 190 -6.53 -16.86 17.21
C ILE A 190 -6.15 -17.38 15.81
N TYR A 191 -5.91 -18.68 15.69
CA TYR A 191 -5.52 -19.29 14.42
C TYR A 191 -6.63 -19.20 13.37
N ALA A 192 -7.87 -19.48 13.76
CA ALA A 192 -9.03 -19.34 12.87
C ALA A 192 -9.21 -17.91 12.35
N GLY A 193 -9.06 -16.91 13.22
CA GLY A 193 -9.13 -15.48 12.84
C GLY A 193 -7.98 -15.09 11.91
N TRP A 194 -6.77 -15.52 12.22
CA TRP A 194 -5.58 -15.24 11.43
C TRP A 194 -5.64 -15.87 10.03
N GLU A 195 -6.00 -17.14 9.92
CA GLU A 195 -6.15 -17.85 8.65
C GLU A 195 -7.20 -17.15 7.75
N TYR A 196 -8.34 -16.79 8.33
CA TYR A 196 -9.40 -16.12 7.57
C TYR A 196 -9.00 -14.70 7.15
N LEU A 197 -8.27 -13.96 7.99
CA LEU A 197 -7.75 -12.64 7.64
C LEU A 197 -6.80 -12.74 6.43
N HIS A 198 -5.85 -13.66 6.46
CA HIS A 198 -4.95 -13.87 5.33
C HIS A 198 -5.70 -14.19 4.03
N LYS A 199 -6.76 -14.99 4.12
CA LYS A 199 -7.59 -15.29 2.97
C LYS A 199 -8.24 -14.04 2.38
N ILE A 200 -8.95 -13.24 3.18
CA ILE A 200 -9.65 -12.05 2.65
C ILE A 200 -8.69 -10.95 2.19
N VAL A 201 -7.52 -10.83 2.81
CA VAL A 201 -6.46 -9.91 2.35
C VAL A 201 -5.91 -10.37 1.00
N ALA A 202 -5.62 -11.67 0.84
CA ALA A 202 -5.16 -12.20 -0.44
C ALA A 202 -6.20 -12.03 -1.57
N GLU A 203 -7.49 -12.25 -1.28
CA GLU A 203 -8.58 -12.01 -2.22
C GLU A 203 -8.67 -10.54 -2.62
N GLU A 204 -8.56 -9.61 -1.67
CA GLU A 204 -8.57 -8.17 -1.94
C GLU A 204 -7.36 -7.73 -2.75
N MET A 205 -6.17 -8.21 -2.43
CA MET A 205 -4.96 -7.94 -3.21
C MET A 205 -5.09 -8.45 -4.64
N HIS A 206 -5.61 -9.68 -4.83
CA HIS A 206 -5.86 -10.24 -6.15
C HIS A 206 -6.87 -9.38 -6.94
N ARG A 207 -8.01 -9.02 -6.34
CA ARG A 207 -9.01 -8.14 -6.96
C ARG A 207 -8.38 -6.84 -7.45
N ARG A 208 -7.52 -6.21 -6.64
CA ARG A 208 -6.83 -4.97 -7.00
C ARG A 208 -5.77 -5.15 -8.09
N MET A 209 -5.08 -6.28 -8.10
CA MET A 209 -4.16 -6.60 -9.20
C MET A 209 -4.91 -6.68 -10.53
N VAL A 210 -6.06 -7.38 -10.54
CA VAL A 210 -6.93 -7.47 -11.71
C VAL A 210 -7.43 -6.08 -12.13
N GLU A 211 -7.88 -5.24 -11.19
CA GLU A 211 -8.32 -3.88 -11.50
C GLU A 211 -7.18 -3.00 -12.06
N LYS A 212 -5.98 -3.14 -11.52
CA LYS A 212 -4.80 -2.40 -12.02
C LYS A 212 -4.31 -2.90 -13.39
N ALA A 213 -4.60 -4.15 -13.73
CA ALA A 213 -4.26 -4.71 -15.02
C ALA A 213 -5.17 -4.21 -16.14
N LYS A 214 -6.38 -3.71 -15.80
CA LYS A 214 -7.31 -3.14 -16.77
C LYS A 214 -6.74 -1.93 -17.50
N GLY A 215 -7.19 -1.76 -18.71
CA GLY A 215 -6.87 -0.59 -19.53
C GLY A 215 -7.97 -0.30 -20.52
N TRP A 216 -7.81 0.75 -21.29
CA TRP A 216 -8.80 1.22 -22.23
C TRP A 216 -8.16 1.57 -23.57
N LEU A 217 -8.85 1.23 -24.65
CA LEU A 217 -8.56 1.67 -26.00
C LEU A 217 -9.68 2.59 -26.47
N TYR A 218 -9.30 3.70 -27.06
CA TYR A 218 -10.21 4.69 -27.63
C TYR A 218 -9.90 4.89 -29.09
N LEU A 219 -10.93 4.95 -29.94
CA LEU A 219 -10.84 5.54 -31.28
C LEU A 219 -11.36 6.97 -31.21
N ILE A 220 -10.54 7.90 -31.65
CA ILE A 220 -10.82 9.33 -31.66
C ILE A 220 -10.72 9.84 -33.09
N ASP A 221 -11.82 10.29 -33.66
CA ASP A 221 -11.80 10.99 -34.95
C ASP A 221 -11.31 12.42 -34.76
N THR A 222 -10.31 12.77 -35.53
CA THR A 222 -9.73 14.11 -35.58
C THR A 222 -9.77 14.64 -37.01
N PRO A 223 -9.64 15.97 -37.25
CA PRO A 223 -9.54 16.52 -38.57
C PRO A 223 -8.41 15.93 -39.45
N GLU A 224 -7.40 15.32 -38.82
CA GLU A 224 -6.24 14.73 -39.43
C GLU A 224 -6.37 13.23 -39.65
N GLY A 225 -7.46 12.61 -39.20
CA GLY A 225 -7.74 11.18 -39.30
C GLY A 225 -8.11 10.52 -37.95
N THR A 226 -8.30 9.21 -37.98
CA THR A 226 -8.63 8.45 -36.81
C THR A 226 -7.38 8.12 -36.03
N LEU A 227 -7.38 8.41 -34.71
CA LEU A 227 -6.31 8.16 -33.77
C LEU A 227 -6.73 7.07 -32.77
N MET A 228 -5.94 6.03 -32.62
CA MET A 228 -6.09 5.07 -31.53
C MET A 228 -5.27 5.52 -30.31
N VAL A 229 -5.91 5.55 -29.16
CA VAL A 229 -5.29 5.91 -27.88
C VAL A 229 -5.45 4.77 -26.90
N ALA A 230 -4.33 4.21 -26.42
CA ALA A 230 -4.31 3.21 -25.37
C ALA A 230 -3.95 3.88 -24.01
N ARG A 231 -4.74 3.63 -22.97
CA ARG A 231 -4.57 4.26 -21.64
C ARG A 231 -4.79 3.25 -20.53
N ARG A 232 -4.04 3.38 -19.43
CA ARG A 232 -4.27 2.61 -18.19
C ARG A 232 -5.42 3.17 -17.33
N LYS A 233 -5.87 4.39 -17.58
CA LYS A 233 -6.98 5.03 -16.84
C LYS A 233 -8.09 5.40 -17.81
N PRO A 234 -9.36 5.32 -17.41
CA PRO A 234 -10.47 5.72 -18.27
C PRO A 234 -10.32 7.19 -18.70
N TYR A 235 -10.83 7.48 -19.86
CA TYR A 235 -10.92 8.86 -20.36
C TYR A 235 -11.99 9.61 -19.56
N ASN A 236 -11.62 10.72 -18.94
CA ASN A 236 -12.59 11.63 -18.30
C ASN A 236 -12.64 12.92 -19.13
N PRO A 237 -13.71 13.15 -19.89
CA PRO A 237 -13.86 14.36 -20.70
C PRO A 237 -13.99 15.63 -19.85
N HIS A 238 -14.40 15.53 -18.57
CA HIS A 238 -14.61 16.66 -17.67
C HIS A 238 -13.39 17.05 -16.83
N ARG A 239 -12.29 16.33 -16.92
CA ARG A 239 -11.09 16.57 -16.10
C ARG A 239 -10.42 17.94 -16.34
N HIS A 240 -10.71 18.58 -17.48
CA HIS A 240 -10.19 19.90 -17.79
C HIS A 240 -10.90 21.06 -17.10
N GLU A 241 -12.10 20.87 -16.59
CA GLU A 241 -12.83 21.91 -15.85
C GLU A 241 -12.26 22.04 -14.42
N ASP A 242 -11.90 20.92 -13.77
CA ASP A 242 -11.39 20.90 -12.40
C ASP A 242 -9.93 21.36 -12.28
N GLU A 243 -9.10 21.14 -13.31
CA GLU A 243 -7.68 21.55 -13.31
C GLU A 243 -7.48 23.05 -13.57
N MET A 244 -8.47 23.75 -14.15
CA MET A 244 -8.42 25.21 -14.35
C MET A 244 -8.77 26.02 -13.11
N GLU A 245 -9.49 25.46 -12.13
CA GLU A 245 -9.81 26.15 -10.87
C GLU A 245 -8.66 26.05 -9.83
N SER A 246 -7.76 25.08 -9.96
CA SER A 246 -6.67 24.87 -9.00
C SER A 246 -5.29 25.41 -9.39
N SER A 247 -5.11 25.94 -10.62
CA SER A 247 -3.83 26.47 -11.12
C SER A 247 -3.75 28.01 -11.20
N GLY A 248 -4.21 28.66 -10.14
CA GLY A 248 -3.89 30.08 -9.90
C GLY A 248 -2.68 30.19 -9.00
N GLN A 249 -1.49 29.99 -9.50
CA GLN A 249 -0.14 30.42 -9.04
C GLN A 249 0.86 29.26 -9.24
N ASP A 250 1.59 29.31 -10.34
CA ASP A 250 3.05 29.29 -10.36
C ASP A 250 3.52 29.19 -11.83
N ASP A 251 4.05 30.32 -12.31
CA ASP A 251 4.80 30.41 -13.57
C ASP A 251 6.10 29.60 -13.48
N HIS A 252 6.26 28.58 -14.31
CA HIS A 252 7.53 28.28 -14.97
C HIS A 252 7.30 27.52 -16.27
N GLN A 253 7.78 28.15 -17.34
CA GLN A 253 7.82 27.69 -18.73
C GLN A 253 8.36 26.26 -18.89
N SER A 254 7.60 25.38 -19.50
CA SER A 254 8.13 24.28 -20.29
C SER A 254 7.50 24.33 -21.70
N GLN A 255 8.28 24.78 -22.66
CA GLN A 255 7.97 24.75 -24.08
C GLN A 255 7.99 23.29 -24.56
N GLY A 256 6.96 22.87 -25.29
CA GLY A 256 7.01 21.72 -26.18
C GLY A 256 6.01 20.59 -25.90
N GLU A 257 4.73 20.88 -25.81
CA GLU A 257 3.73 19.83 -26.06
C GLU A 257 3.49 19.68 -27.56
N SER A 258 3.59 18.42 -28.04
CA SER A 258 3.33 18.14 -29.46
C SER A 258 1.84 18.29 -29.78
N SER A 259 1.53 18.62 -31.07
CA SER A 259 0.16 18.74 -31.57
C SER A 259 -0.72 17.52 -31.24
N ALA A 260 -0.16 16.31 -31.20
CA ALA A 260 -0.88 15.09 -30.84
C ALA A 260 -1.28 15.03 -29.35
N GLN A 261 -0.47 15.59 -28.45
CA GLN A 261 -0.76 15.68 -27.02
C GLN A 261 -1.83 16.73 -26.73
N GLN A 262 -1.82 17.85 -27.46
CA GLN A 262 -2.85 18.88 -27.37
C GLN A 262 -4.21 18.37 -27.86
N MET A 263 -4.26 17.55 -28.93
CA MET A 263 -5.49 16.96 -29.45
C MET A 263 -6.10 15.92 -28.48
N ALA A 264 -5.28 15.07 -27.90
CA ALA A 264 -5.74 14.07 -26.94
C ALA A 264 -6.10 14.67 -25.56
N ASN A 265 -5.65 15.87 -25.25
CA ASN A 265 -5.93 16.57 -23.99
C ASN A 265 -7.02 17.65 -24.11
N GLY A 266 -7.71 17.78 -25.25
CA GLY A 266 -8.82 18.74 -25.42
C GLY A 266 -8.42 20.21 -25.56
N GLY A 267 -7.20 20.50 -26.02
CA GLY A 267 -6.74 21.88 -26.31
C GLY A 267 -7.61 22.57 -27.38
N ARG A 268 -7.98 23.80 -27.09
CA ARG A 268 -8.88 24.64 -27.91
C ARG A 268 -8.48 24.72 -29.39
N SER A 269 -9.20 24.02 -30.26
CA SER A 269 -9.45 24.21 -31.67
C SER A 269 -9.34 22.94 -32.55
N GLY A 270 -9.95 21.86 -32.10
CA GLY A 270 -10.07 20.65 -32.92
C GLY A 270 -10.52 19.49 -32.02
N HIS A 271 -11.80 19.48 -31.67
CA HIS A 271 -12.34 18.46 -30.79
C HIS A 271 -12.34 17.11 -31.51
N GLY A 272 -11.39 16.25 -31.17
CA GLY A 272 -11.48 14.84 -31.52
C GLY A 272 -12.70 14.22 -30.81
N HIS A 273 -13.54 13.52 -31.57
CA HIS A 273 -14.71 12.83 -31.03
C HIS A 273 -14.38 11.37 -30.78
N VAL A 274 -14.59 10.89 -29.55
CA VAL A 274 -14.45 9.45 -29.23
C VAL A 274 -15.56 8.70 -29.94
N VAL A 275 -15.20 7.85 -30.89
CA VAL A 275 -16.15 7.06 -31.69
C VAL A 275 -16.27 5.62 -31.24
N ALA A 276 -15.26 5.11 -30.49
CA ALA A 276 -15.32 3.78 -29.88
C ALA A 276 -14.44 3.72 -28.64
N GLU A 277 -14.84 2.89 -27.68
CA GLU A 277 -14.12 2.58 -26.44
C GLU A 277 -14.16 1.07 -26.20
N ILE A 278 -13.01 0.49 -25.85
CA ILE A 278 -12.89 -0.92 -25.46
C ILE A 278 -12.16 -0.98 -24.13
N GLN A 279 -12.72 -1.68 -23.16
CA GLN A 279 -12.04 -2.02 -21.91
C GLN A 279 -11.25 -3.31 -22.07
N LEU A 280 -9.95 -3.28 -21.77
CA LEU A 280 -9.09 -4.45 -21.74
C LEU A 280 -9.05 -5.03 -20.34
N ALA A 281 -9.30 -6.33 -20.20
CA ALA A 281 -9.20 -7.05 -18.91
C ALA A 281 -7.75 -7.10 -18.41
N ASP A 282 -6.78 -7.27 -19.33
CA ASP A 282 -5.35 -7.17 -19.07
C ASP A 282 -4.71 -6.23 -20.10
N PHE A 283 -4.42 -5.00 -19.65
CA PHE A 283 -3.84 -3.98 -20.50
C PHE A 283 -2.47 -4.38 -21.07
N SER A 284 -1.64 -5.05 -20.26
CA SER A 284 -0.28 -5.40 -20.68
C SER A 284 -0.32 -6.43 -21.80
N LYS A 285 -1.16 -7.47 -21.67
CA LYS A 285 -1.31 -8.49 -22.70
C LYS A 285 -1.96 -7.94 -23.97
N GLY A 286 -3.08 -7.23 -23.84
CA GLY A 286 -3.77 -6.64 -24.97
C GLY A 286 -2.92 -5.57 -25.66
N TYR A 287 -2.11 -4.82 -24.90
CA TYR A 287 -1.17 -3.85 -25.44
C TYR A 287 -0.05 -4.51 -26.25
N GLU A 288 0.52 -5.63 -25.79
CA GLU A 288 1.57 -6.33 -26.54
C GLU A 288 1.09 -6.77 -27.94
N GLU A 289 -0.11 -7.35 -28.03
CA GLU A 289 -0.70 -7.77 -29.30
C GLU A 289 -0.94 -6.58 -30.25
N LEU A 290 -1.53 -5.50 -29.74
CA LEU A 290 -1.78 -4.28 -30.53
C LEU A 290 -0.50 -3.53 -30.86
N PHE A 291 0.47 -3.49 -29.94
CA PHE A 291 1.76 -2.85 -30.14
C PHE A 291 2.53 -3.47 -31.29
N GLU A 292 2.58 -4.80 -31.39
CA GLU A 292 3.25 -5.48 -32.52
C GLU A 292 2.58 -5.15 -33.85
N HIS A 293 1.23 -5.11 -33.88
CA HIS A 293 0.50 -4.74 -35.09
C HIS A 293 0.72 -3.28 -35.53
N PHE A 294 0.71 -2.35 -34.59
CA PHE A 294 0.80 -0.90 -34.87
C PHE A 294 2.17 -0.28 -34.60
N ARG A 295 3.19 -1.08 -34.28
CA ARG A 295 4.52 -0.61 -33.86
C ARG A 295 5.13 0.42 -34.77
N SER A 296 5.02 0.24 -36.09
CA SER A 296 5.55 1.16 -37.10
C SER A 296 4.80 2.51 -37.19
N ARG A 297 3.65 2.61 -36.51
CA ARG A 297 2.76 3.79 -36.57
C ARG A 297 2.65 4.50 -35.22
N GLN A 298 3.43 4.06 -34.21
CA GLN A 298 3.46 4.70 -32.92
C GLN A 298 4.01 6.12 -33.02
N LEU A 299 3.28 7.07 -32.43
CA LEU A 299 3.70 8.46 -32.39
C LEU A 299 4.87 8.65 -31.41
N PRO A 300 5.82 9.57 -31.71
CA PRO A 300 7.06 9.72 -30.95
C PRO A 300 6.88 10.15 -29.49
N HIS A 301 5.69 10.61 -29.09
CA HIS A 301 5.40 11.10 -27.75
C HIS A 301 4.57 10.15 -26.88
N SER A 302 4.48 8.87 -27.26
CA SER A 302 3.89 7.86 -26.39
C SER A 302 4.71 7.72 -25.10
N ASN A 303 4.06 7.82 -23.96
CA ASN A 303 4.66 7.56 -22.66
C ASN A 303 4.05 6.29 -22.05
N GLY A 304 4.61 5.75 -20.99
CA GLY A 304 4.16 4.50 -20.37
C GLY A 304 2.70 4.46 -19.87
N GLU A 305 1.97 5.58 -19.91
CA GLU A 305 0.56 5.67 -19.51
C GLU A 305 -0.41 5.86 -20.67
N LYS A 306 0.07 6.46 -21.76
CA LYS A 306 -0.73 6.77 -22.96
C LYS A 306 0.08 6.45 -24.19
N TYR A 307 -0.52 5.73 -25.13
CA TYR A 307 0.07 5.37 -26.39
C TYR A 307 -0.81 5.88 -27.52
N TYR A 308 -0.21 6.49 -28.53
CA TYR A 308 -0.90 7.14 -29.63
C TYR A 308 -0.50 6.48 -30.94
N TYR A 309 -1.47 6.17 -31.78
CA TYR A 309 -1.28 5.53 -33.08
C TYR A 309 -2.18 6.16 -34.11
N HIS A 310 -1.65 6.57 -35.24
CA HIS A 310 -2.46 6.92 -36.42
C HIS A 310 -2.97 5.67 -37.10
N LEU A 311 -4.29 5.55 -37.22
CA LEU A 311 -4.97 4.45 -37.89
C LEU A 311 -5.30 4.86 -39.33
N LYS A 312 -5.13 3.92 -40.23
CA LYS A 312 -5.69 3.99 -41.58
C LYS A 312 -7.11 3.40 -41.54
N PRO A 313 -7.96 3.71 -42.58
CA PRO A 313 -9.28 3.12 -42.67
C PRO A 313 -9.32 1.59 -42.52
N GLU A 314 -8.38 0.90 -43.11
CA GLU A 314 -8.20 -0.56 -43.02
C GLU A 314 -7.91 -1.10 -41.62
N ASP A 315 -7.37 -0.26 -40.72
CA ASP A 315 -7.04 -0.65 -39.35
C ASP A 315 -8.27 -0.63 -38.45
N ILE A 316 -9.32 0.11 -38.86
CA ILE A 316 -10.58 0.16 -38.10
C ILE A 316 -11.26 -1.19 -38.10
N ASP A 317 -11.20 -1.92 -39.21
CA ASP A 317 -11.73 -3.28 -39.28
C ASP A 317 -10.98 -4.23 -38.37
N TYR A 318 -9.64 -4.08 -38.28
CA TYR A 318 -8.82 -4.84 -37.33
C TYR A 318 -9.16 -4.51 -35.89
N PHE A 319 -9.30 -3.22 -35.56
CA PHE A 319 -9.72 -2.79 -34.23
C PHE A 319 -11.10 -3.35 -33.85
N ASN A 320 -12.06 -3.30 -34.75
CA ASN A 320 -13.41 -3.84 -34.54
C ASN A 320 -13.39 -5.38 -34.37
N SER A 321 -12.55 -6.08 -35.11
CA SER A 321 -12.39 -7.54 -34.96
C SER A 321 -11.78 -7.89 -33.60
N TYR A 322 -10.87 -7.05 -33.08
CA TYR A 322 -10.24 -7.21 -31.77
C TYR A 322 -11.21 -6.96 -30.63
N SER A 323 -12.14 -5.99 -30.77
CA SER A 323 -13.19 -5.72 -29.76
C SER A 323 -14.08 -6.92 -29.52
N ASN A 324 -14.42 -7.68 -30.57
CA ASN A 324 -15.30 -8.85 -30.48
C ASN A 324 -14.65 -10.05 -29.77
N VAL A 325 -13.35 -10.07 -29.56
CA VAL A 325 -12.62 -11.16 -28.86
C VAL A 325 -12.65 -10.96 -27.33
N PHE A 326 -12.89 -9.73 -26.86
CA PHE A 326 -12.83 -9.38 -25.44
C PHE A 326 -14.20 -9.13 -24.78
N GLU A 327 -15.30 -9.17 -25.55
CA GLU A 327 -16.67 -9.11 -25.02
C GLU A 327 -17.25 -10.51 -24.67
N GLY A 328 -16.45 -11.58 -24.75
CA GLY A 328 -16.85 -12.97 -24.54
C GLY A 328 -16.53 -13.54 -23.17
#